data_786570ba1ef864d81d989d71e9883b97
#
_entry.id   786570ba1ef864d81d989d71e9883b97
#
_cell.length_a   1.000
_cell.length_b   1.000
_cell.length_c   1.000
_cell.angle_alpha   90.00
_cell.angle_beta   90.00
_cell.angle_gamma   90.00
#
_symmetry.space_group_name_H-M   'P 1'
#
loop_
_entity.id
_entity.type
_entity.pdbx_description
1 polymer ?
#
loop_
_entity_poly.entity_id
_entity_poly.type
_entity_poly.pdbx_seq_one_letter_code
_entity_poly.pdbx_strand_id
1 'polypeptide(L)'
;RDDHDLDRARRAVDRLIRGKPVSMDVGDTVEPLYPASDLLGIVPKNVREQYDVREIIARVFDGSAFDEFKALYGQTLVCGFARLYGYPVGIVANNGVLFAESAQKGAHFIELCAQRKTPLIFLQNITGFMVGKQYETGGIAKHGAKMVTAVACAKVPKLTLIVGNSYGAGNYGMCGRAYDPNFLFMWPNARISVMGGEQAAGVLAQ
;
A
#
# COMPACT_ATOMS: atom_id res chain seq x y z
N ARG A 1 19.38 -22.03 2.61
CA ARG A 1 17.98 -22.25 2.13
C ARG A 1 17.28 -23.01 3.22
N ASP A 2 16.35 -22.33 3.81
CA ASP A 2 15.84 -22.61 5.14
C ASP A 2 14.46 -23.26 5.01
N ASP A 3 14.08 -24.13 5.93
CA ASP A 3 12.73 -24.72 6.00
C ASP A 3 11.64 -23.65 6.04
N HIS A 4 11.97 -22.47 6.56
CA HIS A 4 11.11 -21.30 6.56
C HIS A 4 10.77 -20.80 5.14
N ASP A 5 11.71 -20.86 4.19
CA ASP A 5 11.47 -20.48 2.79
C ASP A 5 10.56 -21.48 2.09
N LEU A 6 10.71 -22.77 2.41
CA LEU A 6 9.84 -23.81 1.90
C LEU A 6 8.41 -23.67 2.43
N ASP A 7 8.26 -23.34 3.69
CA ASP A 7 6.94 -23.11 4.29
C ASP A 7 6.26 -21.85 3.74
N ARG A 8 7.02 -20.80 3.44
CA ARG A 8 6.48 -19.63 2.72
C ARG A 8 6.02 -20.01 1.32
N ALA A 9 6.82 -20.77 0.59
CA ALA A 9 6.48 -21.25 -0.74
C ALA A 9 5.22 -22.13 -0.72
N ARG A 10 5.13 -23.07 0.22
CA ARG A 10 3.94 -23.93 0.41
C ARG A 10 2.70 -23.11 0.70
N ARG A 11 2.77 -22.15 1.63
CA ARG A 11 1.65 -21.26 1.95
C ARG A 11 1.22 -20.42 0.73
N ALA A 12 2.18 -19.94 -0.06
CA ALA A 12 1.88 -19.20 -1.28
C ALA A 12 1.17 -20.08 -2.32
N VAL A 13 1.63 -21.31 -2.53
CA VAL A 13 1.01 -22.29 -3.43
C VAL A 13 -0.37 -22.70 -2.93
N ASP A 14 -0.54 -22.96 -1.64
CA ASP A 14 -1.83 -23.33 -1.05
C ASP A 14 -2.89 -22.24 -1.26
N ARG A 15 -2.50 -20.97 -1.16
CA ARG A 15 -3.37 -19.83 -1.49
C ARG A 15 -3.74 -19.76 -2.97
N LEU A 16 -2.84 -20.17 -3.86
CA LEU A 16 -3.09 -20.21 -5.31
C LEU A 16 -4.08 -21.31 -5.69
N ILE A 17 -3.99 -22.48 -5.04
CA ILE A 17 -4.79 -23.66 -5.36
C ILE A 17 -6.23 -23.53 -4.86
N ARG A 18 -6.50 -22.74 -3.82
CA ARG A 18 -7.84 -22.47 -3.31
C ARG A 18 -8.70 -21.62 -4.27
N GLY A 19 -8.49 -21.76 -5.55
CA GLY A 19 -8.97 -20.94 -6.65
C GLY A 19 -10.43 -21.13 -7.05
N LYS A 20 -11.39 -21.13 -6.11
CA LYS A 20 -12.79 -20.77 -6.42
C LYS A 20 -13.14 -19.48 -5.72
N PRO A 21 -13.93 -18.56 -6.33
CA PRO A 21 -14.48 -17.41 -5.62
C PRO A 21 -15.43 -17.93 -4.56
N VAL A 22 -14.88 -18.28 -3.44
CA VAL A 22 -15.61 -18.67 -2.24
C VAL A 22 -16.14 -17.38 -1.63
N SER A 23 -17.33 -17.42 -1.03
CA SER A 23 -17.72 -16.57 0.07
C SER A 23 -16.47 -16.21 0.86
N MET A 24 -16.25 -14.92 1.17
CA MET A 24 -15.07 -14.50 1.92
C MET A 24 -14.90 -15.43 3.12
N ASP A 25 -13.80 -16.18 3.14
CA ASP A 25 -13.45 -17.09 4.23
C ASP A 25 -13.03 -16.23 5.41
N VAL A 26 -14.02 -15.84 6.22
CA VAL A 26 -13.80 -15.05 7.43
C VAL A 26 -13.30 -16.03 8.50
N GLY A 27 -12.05 -15.85 8.89
CA GLY A 27 -11.43 -16.60 9.98
C GLY A 27 -11.72 -15.97 11.35
N ASP A 28 -11.17 -16.58 12.38
CA ASP A 28 -11.18 -15.99 13.71
C ASP A 28 -10.36 -14.71 13.75
N THR A 29 -10.82 -13.74 14.53
CA THR A 29 -10.06 -12.51 14.80
C THR A 29 -8.92 -12.85 15.76
N VAL A 30 -7.72 -12.43 15.43
CA VAL A 30 -6.53 -12.59 16.26
C VAL A 30 -5.94 -11.22 16.54
N GLU A 31 -5.81 -10.87 17.82
CA GLU A 31 -5.21 -9.59 18.20
C GLU A 31 -3.78 -9.45 17.64
N PRO A 32 -3.37 -8.25 17.19
CA PRO A 32 -1.99 -7.99 16.83
C PRO A 32 -1.03 -8.29 17.97
N LEU A 33 0.18 -8.75 17.66
CA LEU A 33 1.22 -9.04 18.64
C LEU A 33 1.80 -7.78 19.31
N TYR A 34 1.66 -6.63 18.65
CA TYR A 34 2.18 -5.35 19.12
C TYR A 34 1.03 -4.42 19.47
N PRO A 35 1.15 -3.62 20.55
CA PRO A 35 0.07 -2.77 21.00
C PRO A 35 -0.20 -1.61 20.03
N ALA A 36 -1.49 -1.33 19.79
CA ALA A 36 -1.90 -0.23 18.92
C ALA A 36 -1.47 1.16 19.44
N SER A 37 -1.20 1.30 20.75
CA SER A 37 -0.68 2.55 21.34
C SER A 37 0.66 3.00 20.73
N ASP A 38 1.47 2.07 20.24
CA ASP A 38 2.77 2.37 19.61
C ASP A 38 2.61 3.16 18.31
N LEU A 39 1.44 3.08 17.66
CA LEU A 39 1.16 3.82 16.42
C LEU A 39 1.37 5.33 16.57
N LEU A 40 1.17 5.86 17.77
CA LEU A 40 1.39 7.28 18.07
C LEU A 40 2.85 7.73 17.93
N GLY A 41 3.80 6.79 18.00
CA GLY A 41 5.24 7.05 17.88
C GLY A 41 5.85 6.64 16.54
N ILE A 42 5.14 5.89 15.69
CA ILE A 42 5.71 5.33 14.46
C ILE A 42 5.81 6.36 13.35
N VAL A 43 4.76 7.17 13.15
CA VAL A 43 4.80 8.21 12.12
C VAL A 43 5.45 9.46 12.70
N PRO A 44 6.63 9.83 12.22
CA PRO A 44 7.39 10.94 12.81
C PRO A 44 6.68 12.28 12.55
N LYS A 45 6.88 13.23 13.46
CA LYS A 45 6.38 14.61 13.29
C LYS A 45 7.08 15.32 12.13
N ASN A 46 8.35 15.01 11.92
CA ASN A 46 9.14 15.54 10.82
C ASN A 46 8.88 14.69 9.57
N VAL A 47 8.25 15.28 8.57
CA VAL A 47 7.88 14.62 7.31
C VAL A 47 9.08 14.13 6.47
N ARG A 48 10.31 14.55 6.82
CA ARG A 48 11.56 14.10 6.17
C ARG A 48 12.09 12.80 6.76
N GLU A 49 11.66 12.46 7.96
CA GLU A 49 12.03 11.19 8.59
C GLU A 49 11.24 10.06 7.98
N GLN A 50 11.96 9.00 7.61
CA GLN A 50 11.35 7.81 7.05
C GLN A 50 11.11 6.78 8.17
N TYR A 51 10.06 6.00 7.99
CA TYR A 51 9.75 4.85 8.83
C TYR A 51 9.34 3.68 7.93
N ASP A 52 9.45 2.47 8.44
CA ASP A 52 8.97 1.30 7.70
C ASP A 52 7.46 1.12 7.94
N VAL A 53 6.69 1.14 6.86
CA VAL A 53 5.23 0.98 6.94
C VAL A 53 4.81 -0.39 7.48
N ARG A 54 5.69 -1.37 7.48
CA ARG A 54 5.45 -2.68 8.09
C ARG A 54 5.22 -2.59 9.59
N GLU A 55 5.76 -1.55 10.24
CA GLU A 55 5.49 -1.26 11.65
C GLU A 55 4.01 -0.92 11.91
N ILE A 56 3.37 -0.23 10.98
CA ILE A 56 1.92 0.02 11.04
C ILE A 56 1.18 -1.28 10.78
N ILE A 57 1.57 -2.03 9.75
CA ILE A 57 0.92 -3.29 9.38
C ILE A 57 0.94 -4.27 10.56
N ALA A 58 2.06 -4.39 11.26
CA ALA A 58 2.21 -5.30 12.40
C ALA A 58 1.32 -4.94 13.61
N ARG A 59 0.80 -3.70 13.69
CA ARG A 59 -0.04 -3.23 14.82
C ARG A 59 -1.51 -3.11 14.50
N VAL A 60 -1.87 -3.26 13.23
CA VAL A 60 -3.24 -3.08 12.76
C VAL A 60 -3.87 -4.41 12.34
N PHE A 61 -3.07 -5.33 11.79
CA PHE A 61 -3.61 -6.54 11.19
C PHE A 61 -3.45 -7.76 12.08
N ASP A 62 -4.39 -8.69 11.94
CA ASP A 62 -4.57 -9.87 12.79
C ASP A 62 -3.28 -10.66 12.95
N GLY A 63 -2.93 -10.94 14.22
CA GLY A 63 -1.76 -11.69 14.61
C GLY A 63 -0.43 -11.12 14.13
N SER A 64 -0.39 -9.85 13.67
CA SER A 64 0.75 -9.23 13.00
C SER A 64 1.23 -10.05 11.79
N ALA A 65 0.36 -10.89 11.23
CA ALA A 65 0.67 -11.79 10.14
C ALA A 65 0.55 -11.06 8.80
N PHE A 66 1.67 -10.97 8.10
CA PHE A 66 1.75 -10.32 6.80
C PHE A 66 2.53 -11.16 5.81
N ASP A 67 1.92 -11.47 4.67
CA ASP A 67 2.54 -12.23 3.59
C ASP A 67 2.89 -11.31 2.44
N GLU A 68 4.12 -10.84 2.46
CA GLU A 68 4.59 -9.81 1.53
C GLU A 68 4.78 -10.35 0.12
N PHE A 69 4.17 -9.66 -0.83
CA PHE A 69 4.28 -9.91 -2.25
C PHE A 69 5.50 -9.21 -2.84
N LYS A 70 6.41 -9.99 -3.44
CA LYS A 70 7.63 -9.48 -4.09
C LYS A 70 8.44 -8.52 -3.20
N ALA A 71 8.78 -8.94 -1.98
CA ALA A 71 9.46 -8.12 -0.99
C ALA A 71 10.77 -7.47 -1.50
N LEU A 72 11.52 -8.16 -2.38
CA LEU A 72 12.79 -7.68 -2.92
C LEU A 72 12.66 -6.82 -4.19
N TYR A 73 11.45 -6.59 -4.69
CA TYR A 73 11.18 -5.80 -5.89
C TYR A 73 10.32 -4.59 -5.58
N GLY A 74 10.68 -3.41 -6.09
CA GLY A 74 9.93 -2.18 -5.86
C GLY A 74 9.70 -1.88 -4.38
N GLN A 75 10.76 -1.87 -3.58
CA GLN A 75 10.73 -1.86 -2.11
C GLN A 75 10.08 -0.61 -1.50
N THR A 76 9.95 0.47 -2.28
CA THR A 76 9.26 1.70 -1.82
C THR A 76 7.73 1.59 -1.85
N LEU A 77 7.21 0.45 -2.30
CA LEU A 77 5.81 0.06 -2.15
C LEU A 77 5.74 -1.34 -1.55
N VAL A 78 5.11 -1.45 -0.40
CA VAL A 78 4.86 -2.72 0.28
C VAL A 78 3.49 -3.22 -0.14
N CYS A 79 3.43 -4.44 -0.68
CA CYS A 79 2.19 -5.10 -1.05
C CYS A 79 2.15 -6.48 -0.42
N GLY A 80 0.99 -6.95 0.04
CA GLY A 80 0.89 -8.29 0.60
C GLY A 80 -0.50 -8.60 1.13
N PHE A 81 -0.67 -9.82 1.60
CA PHE A 81 -1.92 -10.32 2.15
C PHE A 81 -1.85 -10.36 3.68
N ALA A 82 -2.97 -10.00 4.30
CA ALA A 82 -3.17 -10.06 5.74
C ALA A 82 -4.63 -10.41 6.06
N ARG A 83 -4.98 -10.43 7.34
CA ARG A 83 -6.37 -10.43 7.80
C ARG A 83 -6.64 -9.19 8.65
N LEU A 84 -7.86 -8.70 8.59
CA LEU A 84 -8.36 -7.63 9.46
C LEU A 84 -9.71 -8.07 10.02
N TYR A 85 -9.80 -8.28 11.33
CA TYR A 85 -10.97 -8.87 11.99
C TYR A 85 -11.43 -10.17 11.32
N GLY A 86 -10.49 -11.05 10.99
CA GLY A 86 -10.74 -12.30 10.31
C GLY A 86 -10.92 -12.20 8.80
N TYR A 87 -11.21 -11.02 8.24
CA TYR A 87 -11.42 -10.82 6.81
C TYR A 87 -10.09 -10.81 6.04
N PRO A 88 -9.95 -11.61 4.96
CA PRO A 88 -8.77 -11.56 4.12
C PRO A 88 -8.73 -10.25 3.33
N VAL A 89 -7.59 -9.57 3.35
CA VAL A 89 -7.37 -8.29 2.69
C VAL A 89 -6.04 -8.25 1.96
N GLY A 90 -5.98 -7.47 0.87
CA GLY A 90 -4.74 -7.08 0.22
C GLY A 90 -4.32 -5.68 0.69
N ILE A 91 -3.07 -5.54 1.08
CA ILE A 91 -2.51 -4.27 1.55
C ILE A 91 -1.61 -3.70 0.47
N VAL A 92 -1.79 -2.41 0.18
CA VAL A 92 -0.91 -1.59 -0.67
C VAL A 92 -0.47 -0.39 0.15
N ALA A 93 0.80 -0.33 0.52
CA ALA A 93 1.31 0.64 1.47
C ALA A 93 2.56 1.35 0.95
N ASN A 94 2.62 2.67 1.10
CA ASN A 94 3.81 3.42 0.73
C ASN A 94 4.93 3.21 1.74
N ASN A 95 6.14 2.98 1.23
CA ASN A 95 7.39 2.91 1.99
C ASN A 95 8.44 3.83 1.36
N GLY A 96 8.00 4.97 0.84
CA GLY A 96 8.80 5.97 0.14
C GLY A 96 8.16 6.45 -1.16
N VAL A 97 8.96 7.11 -1.99
CA VAL A 97 8.56 7.63 -3.31
C VAL A 97 8.27 6.48 -4.27
N LEU A 98 7.30 6.63 -5.14
CA LEU A 98 6.97 5.62 -6.15
C LEU A 98 7.93 5.70 -7.34
N PHE A 99 8.64 4.60 -7.59
CA PHE A 99 9.44 4.36 -8.78
C PHE A 99 8.67 3.50 -9.80
N ALA A 100 9.24 3.31 -10.98
CA ALA A 100 8.65 2.49 -12.03
C ALA A 100 8.37 1.05 -11.57
N GLU A 101 9.33 0.45 -10.86
CA GLU A 101 9.21 -0.90 -10.29
C GLU A 101 8.11 -0.99 -9.23
N SER A 102 8.01 0.03 -8.39
CA SER A 102 6.96 0.11 -7.36
C SER A 102 5.58 0.19 -8.00
N ALA A 103 5.43 1.00 -9.05
CA ALA A 103 4.19 1.10 -9.80
C ALA A 103 3.82 -0.22 -10.52
N GLN A 104 4.80 -0.92 -11.09
CA GLN A 104 4.58 -2.24 -11.70
C GLN A 104 4.15 -3.28 -10.66
N LYS A 105 4.81 -3.31 -9.50
CA LYS A 105 4.44 -4.17 -8.37
C LYS A 105 3.01 -3.90 -7.92
N GLY A 106 2.68 -2.62 -7.73
CA GLY A 106 1.36 -2.18 -7.29
C GLY A 106 0.27 -2.57 -8.28
N ALA A 107 0.46 -2.29 -9.58
CA ALA A 107 -0.49 -2.66 -10.62
C ALA A 107 -0.76 -4.18 -10.62
N HIS A 108 0.30 -4.99 -10.63
CA HIS A 108 0.18 -6.45 -10.62
C HIS A 108 -0.55 -6.95 -9.37
N PHE A 109 -0.23 -6.42 -8.20
CA PHE A 109 -0.85 -6.86 -6.94
C PHE A 109 -2.34 -6.47 -6.86
N ILE A 110 -2.69 -5.25 -7.29
CA ILE A 110 -4.07 -4.78 -7.33
C ILE A 110 -4.91 -5.64 -8.28
N GLU A 111 -4.38 -5.95 -9.47
CA GLU A 111 -5.05 -6.84 -10.43
C GLU A 111 -5.24 -8.24 -9.87
N LEU A 112 -4.23 -8.78 -9.18
CA LEU A 112 -4.32 -10.08 -8.51
C LEU A 112 -5.42 -10.09 -7.44
N CYS A 113 -5.51 -9.05 -6.62
CA CYS A 113 -6.57 -8.91 -5.61
C CYS A 113 -7.95 -8.77 -6.27
N ALA A 114 -8.05 -7.99 -7.36
CA ALA A 114 -9.30 -7.82 -8.10
C ALA A 114 -9.80 -9.16 -8.68
N GLN A 115 -8.92 -9.96 -9.28
CA GLN A 115 -9.25 -11.29 -9.80
C GLN A 115 -9.70 -12.25 -8.70
N ARG A 116 -9.10 -12.16 -7.52
CA ARG A 116 -9.41 -12.99 -6.35
C ARG A 116 -10.59 -12.46 -5.53
N LYS A 117 -11.15 -11.33 -5.91
CA LYS A 117 -12.20 -10.63 -5.15
C LYS A 117 -11.77 -10.31 -3.71
N THR A 118 -10.47 -10.08 -3.49
CA THR A 118 -9.91 -9.70 -2.20
C THR A 118 -10.04 -8.18 -2.01
N PRO A 119 -10.67 -7.69 -0.95
CA PRO A 119 -10.71 -6.26 -0.64
C PRO A 119 -9.31 -5.67 -0.51
N LEU A 120 -9.17 -4.40 -0.86
CA LEU A 120 -7.89 -3.68 -0.83
C LEU A 120 -7.89 -2.62 0.27
N ILE A 121 -6.79 -2.57 1.02
CA ILE A 121 -6.51 -1.51 1.99
C ILE A 121 -5.26 -0.75 1.53
N PHE A 122 -5.42 0.56 1.35
CA PHE A 122 -4.33 1.46 0.97
C PHE A 122 -3.87 2.24 2.19
N LEU A 123 -2.58 2.13 2.53
CA LEU A 123 -1.92 2.95 3.56
C LEU A 123 -1.09 4.01 2.86
N GLN A 124 -1.59 5.25 2.87
CA GLN A 124 -0.95 6.34 2.15
C GLN A 124 0.03 7.12 3.02
N ASN A 125 1.27 7.17 2.61
CA ASN A 125 2.27 8.16 2.96
C ASN A 125 3.07 8.48 1.69
N ILE A 126 2.45 9.21 0.75
CA ILE A 126 2.98 9.41 -0.59
C ILE A 126 3.31 10.88 -0.85
N THR A 127 4.54 11.13 -1.23
CA THR A 127 5.03 12.44 -1.66
C THR A 127 4.96 12.62 -3.19
N GLY A 128 4.76 11.54 -3.94
CA GLY A 128 4.60 11.56 -5.39
C GLY A 128 5.28 10.39 -6.09
N PHE A 129 5.16 10.35 -7.41
CA PHE A 129 6.03 9.55 -8.25
C PHE A 129 7.38 10.24 -8.41
N MET A 130 8.45 9.47 -8.56
CA MET A 130 9.76 10.02 -8.82
C MET A 130 9.75 10.76 -10.18
N VAL A 131 10.34 11.94 -10.19
CA VAL A 131 10.43 12.81 -11.37
C VAL A 131 11.87 12.95 -11.84
N GLY A 132 12.04 13.30 -13.10
CA GLY A 132 13.34 13.56 -13.72
C GLY A 132 13.59 12.72 -14.96
N LYS A 133 14.41 13.25 -15.88
CA LYS A 133 14.67 12.68 -17.20
C LYS A 133 15.02 11.19 -17.20
N GLN A 134 15.85 10.76 -16.24
CA GLN A 134 16.24 9.36 -16.09
C GLN A 134 15.04 8.45 -15.79
N TYR A 135 14.14 8.89 -14.90
CA TYR A 135 12.96 8.11 -14.49
C TYR A 135 11.87 8.13 -15.56
N GLU A 136 11.73 9.24 -16.27
CA GLU A 136 10.82 9.37 -17.41
C GLU A 136 11.25 8.44 -18.55
N THR A 137 12.56 8.42 -18.88
CA THR A 137 13.12 7.49 -19.85
C THR A 137 12.97 6.03 -19.38
N GLY A 138 13.07 5.77 -18.08
CA GLY A 138 12.81 4.46 -17.45
C GLY A 138 11.33 4.05 -17.43
N GLY A 139 10.42 4.88 -17.94
CA GLY A 139 9.01 4.56 -18.13
C GLY A 139 8.12 4.79 -16.92
N ILE A 140 8.49 5.68 -15.98
CA ILE A 140 7.69 5.99 -14.80
C ILE A 140 6.25 6.42 -15.15
N ALA A 141 6.09 7.25 -16.19
CA ALA A 141 4.76 7.68 -16.64
C ALA A 141 3.91 6.50 -17.12
N LYS A 142 4.48 5.60 -17.92
CA LYS A 142 3.82 4.38 -18.41
C LYS A 142 3.42 3.45 -17.28
N HIS A 143 4.32 3.19 -16.35
CA HIS A 143 4.08 2.26 -15.24
C HIS A 143 3.18 2.88 -14.17
N GLY A 144 3.32 4.18 -13.92
CA GLY A 144 2.40 4.94 -13.07
C GLY A 144 0.97 4.91 -13.59
N ALA A 145 0.78 5.14 -14.90
CA ALA A 145 -0.53 5.05 -15.54
C ALA A 145 -1.16 3.65 -15.40
N LYS A 146 -0.36 2.57 -15.50
CA LYS A 146 -0.86 1.20 -15.28
C LYS A 146 -1.36 1.00 -13.85
N MET A 147 -0.62 1.51 -12.86
CA MET A 147 -1.04 1.41 -11.46
C MET A 147 -2.34 2.18 -11.21
N VAL A 148 -2.45 3.40 -11.73
CA VAL A 148 -3.67 4.21 -11.65
C VAL A 148 -4.85 3.50 -12.32
N THR A 149 -4.64 2.90 -13.49
CA THR A 149 -5.66 2.11 -14.20
C THR A 149 -6.09 0.90 -13.38
N ALA A 150 -5.14 0.17 -12.78
CA ALA A 150 -5.45 -0.97 -11.94
C ALA A 150 -6.33 -0.56 -10.74
N VAL A 151 -6.02 0.56 -10.08
CA VAL A 151 -6.84 1.12 -8.98
C VAL A 151 -8.24 1.48 -9.47
N ALA A 152 -8.34 2.18 -10.61
CA ALA A 152 -9.61 2.64 -11.16
C ALA A 152 -10.52 1.47 -11.59
N CYS A 153 -9.94 0.41 -12.16
CA CYS A 153 -10.66 -0.74 -12.70
C CYS A 153 -10.94 -1.85 -11.67
N ALA A 154 -10.29 -1.83 -10.51
CA ALA A 154 -10.48 -2.85 -9.48
C ALA A 154 -11.90 -2.80 -8.91
N LYS A 155 -12.67 -3.86 -9.17
CA LYS A 155 -14.07 -4.03 -8.71
C LYS A 155 -14.14 -4.78 -7.38
N VAL A 156 -13.31 -4.40 -6.43
CA VAL A 156 -13.32 -4.91 -5.05
C VAL A 156 -13.48 -3.75 -4.08
N PRO A 157 -13.97 -3.98 -2.87
CA PRO A 157 -13.97 -2.95 -1.84
C PRO A 157 -12.58 -2.36 -1.65
N LYS A 158 -12.49 -1.03 -1.59
CA LYS A 158 -11.26 -0.29 -1.40
C LYS A 158 -11.40 0.62 -0.19
N LEU A 159 -10.51 0.49 0.77
CA LEU A 159 -10.42 1.36 1.93
C LEU A 159 -9.08 2.08 1.88
N THR A 160 -9.10 3.38 2.12
CA THR A 160 -7.88 4.18 2.13
C THR A 160 -7.69 4.83 3.49
N LEU A 161 -6.51 4.65 4.07
CA LEU A 161 -6.08 5.32 5.28
C LEU A 161 -4.85 6.17 4.96
N ILE A 162 -4.98 7.47 5.11
CA ILE A 162 -3.87 8.41 4.95
C ILE A 162 -3.18 8.53 6.30
N VAL A 163 -2.01 7.89 6.41
CA VAL A 163 -1.23 7.81 7.65
C VAL A 163 -0.18 8.91 7.76
N GLY A 164 0.11 9.58 6.64
CA GLY A 164 1.08 10.67 6.56
C GLY A 164 0.73 11.64 5.44
N ASN A 165 1.59 11.77 4.46
CA ASN A 165 1.40 12.68 3.34
C ASN A 165 0.62 12.04 2.18
N SER A 166 -0.12 12.85 1.43
CA SER A 166 -0.79 12.44 0.21
C SER A 166 -0.75 13.57 -0.81
N TYR A 167 0.28 13.57 -1.66
CA TYR A 167 0.55 14.66 -2.59
C TYR A 167 0.52 14.21 -4.05
N GLY A 168 0.01 15.12 -4.90
CA GLY A 168 0.09 15.05 -6.36
C GLY A 168 -0.51 13.77 -6.96
N ALA A 169 0.06 13.34 -8.08
CA ALA A 169 -0.40 12.17 -8.83
C ALA A 169 -0.21 10.84 -8.07
N GLY A 170 0.66 10.80 -7.05
CA GLY A 170 0.82 9.64 -6.18
C GLY A 170 -0.45 9.29 -5.41
N ASN A 171 -1.26 10.30 -5.07
CA ASN A 171 -2.58 10.12 -4.47
C ASN A 171 -3.50 9.24 -5.35
N TYR A 172 -3.42 9.38 -6.67
CA TYR A 172 -4.23 8.60 -7.61
C TYR A 172 -3.83 7.12 -7.61
N GLY A 173 -2.53 6.82 -7.69
CA GLY A 173 -2.02 5.46 -7.64
C GLY A 173 -2.29 4.74 -6.32
N MET A 174 -2.51 5.48 -5.25
CA MET A 174 -2.80 4.96 -3.91
C MET A 174 -4.27 5.06 -3.53
N CYS A 175 -5.17 5.07 -4.50
CA CYS A 175 -6.62 5.11 -4.28
C CYS A 175 -7.06 6.29 -3.41
N GLY A 176 -6.63 7.50 -3.77
CA GLY A 176 -7.09 8.71 -3.12
C GLY A 176 -8.53 9.05 -3.50
N ARG A 177 -8.99 10.21 -3.04
CA ARG A 177 -10.40 10.63 -3.11
C ARG A 177 -11.00 10.55 -4.52
N ALA A 178 -10.21 10.86 -5.56
CA ALA A 178 -10.66 10.85 -6.95
C ALA A 178 -10.99 9.46 -7.50
N TYR A 179 -10.61 8.39 -6.80
CA TYR A 179 -10.81 7.00 -7.22
C TYR A 179 -11.83 6.24 -6.36
N ASP A 180 -12.71 6.98 -5.69
CA ASP A 180 -13.86 6.48 -4.95
C ASP A 180 -13.57 5.25 -4.09
N PRO A 181 -12.65 5.35 -3.09
CA PRO A 181 -12.59 4.29 -2.08
C PRO A 181 -13.91 4.24 -1.33
N ASN A 182 -14.37 3.06 -0.93
CA ASN A 182 -15.59 2.90 -0.13
C ASN A 182 -15.52 3.70 1.17
N PHE A 183 -14.31 3.79 1.75
CA PHE A 183 -14.01 4.66 2.88
C PHE A 183 -12.62 5.27 2.72
N LEU A 184 -12.50 6.54 3.12
CA LEU A 184 -11.24 7.24 3.21
C LEU A 184 -11.12 7.88 4.58
N PHE A 185 -10.12 7.47 5.33
CA PHE A 185 -9.79 7.97 6.66
C PHE A 185 -8.45 8.71 6.63
N MET A 186 -8.29 9.65 7.55
CA MET A 186 -7.03 10.38 7.73
C MET A 186 -6.63 10.37 9.20
N TRP A 187 -5.34 10.15 9.46
CA TRP A 187 -4.81 10.40 10.79
C TRP A 187 -4.69 11.90 11.07
N PRO A 188 -4.70 12.34 12.34
CA PRO A 188 -4.69 13.77 12.69
C PRO A 188 -3.49 14.55 12.15
N ASN A 189 -2.35 13.89 11.94
CA ASN A 189 -1.11 14.46 11.40
C ASN A 189 -1.02 14.34 9.87
N ALA A 190 -1.98 13.69 9.21
CA ALA A 190 -1.95 13.49 7.77
C ALA A 190 -2.24 14.79 6.99
N ARG A 191 -1.65 14.90 5.80
CA ARG A 191 -1.77 16.08 4.93
C ARG A 191 -2.09 15.67 3.51
N ILE A 192 -3.05 16.37 2.91
CA ILE A 192 -3.39 16.23 1.48
C ILE A 192 -3.14 17.58 0.80
N SER A 193 -2.43 17.55 -0.33
CA SER A 193 -2.19 18.74 -1.16
C SER A 193 -1.77 18.34 -2.57
N VAL A 194 -1.72 19.31 -3.47
CA VAL A 194 -1.15 19.12 -4.82
C VAL A 194 0.36 18.86 -4.73
N MET A 195 1.05 19.56 -3.80
CA MET A 195 2.48 19.39 -3.50
C MET A 195 2.75 19.73 -2.03
N GLY A 196 3.90 19.34 -1.51
CA GLY A 196 4.31 19.73 -0.16
C GLY A 196 4.40 21.23 0.01
N GLY A 197 4.02 21.78 1.16
CA GLY A 197 3.98 23.22 1.41
C GLY A 197 5.34 23.91 1.20
N GLU A 198 6.45 23.29 1.62
CA GLU A 198 7.80 23.82 1.38
C GLU A 198 8.15 23.88 -0.10
N GLN A 199 7.73 22.87 -0.89
CA GLN A 199 7.93 22.84 -2.34
C GLN A 199 7.09 23.95 -3.01
N ALA A 200 5.83 24.10 -2.58
CA ALA A 200 4.97 25.17 -3.10
C ALA A 200 5.55 26.55 -2.81
N ALA A 201 6.03 26.79 -1.60
CA ALA A 201 6.68 28.04 -1.23
C ALA A 201 7.93 28.32 -2.07
N GLY A 202 8.77 27.29 -2.32
CA GLY A 202 9.96 27.41 -3.16
C GLY A 202 9.65 27.73 -4.63
N VAL A 203 8.54 27.21 -5.17
CA VAL A 203 8.07 27.53 -6.54
C VAL A 203 7.53 28.94 -6.63
N LEU A 204 6.80 29.42 -5.60
CA LEU A 204 6.22 30.76 -5.59
C LEU A 204 7.27 31.87 -5.30
N ALA A 205 8.42 31.51 -4.73
CA ALA A 205 9.49 32.44 -4.43
C ALA A 205 10.47 32.67 -5.59
N GLN A 206 10.33 31.97 -6.70
CA GLN A 206 11.08 32.13 -7.95
C GLN A 206 10.35 33.07 -8.90
#